data_618a4525f8bba26ed5bc2e23b00f0382
#
_entry.id   618a4525f8bba26ed5bc2e23b00f0382
#
_cell.length_a   1.000
_cell.length_b   1.000
_cell.length_c   1.000
_cell.angle_alpha   90.00
_cell.angle_beta   90.00
_cell.angle_gamma   90.00
#
_symmetry.space_group_name_H-M   'P 1'
#
loop_
_entity.id
_entity.type
_entity.pdbx_description
1 polymer ?
#
loop_
_entity_poly.entity_id
_entity_poly.type
_entity_poly.pdbx_seq_one_letter_code
_entity_poly.pdbx_strand_id
1 'polypeptide(L)'
;MEQNISERRYKLLVDFTAVHSFLTDIYSLDTLDSYLLPQFFEYVHTHPSFNHKLTHRFRLWEDGGRLVGIACYEMNIGESFLVTDQDHTFLLSEMLTFAERQLSVINKDKQTLSVWVTDKEMDKIELLARKGYTKVYTEPVRIFSYNKPFIDVKVPDGYSIISLEDENDYKKIHYCLWKGFNHGDNPTDNINGRMLMQGGPNFRKDLTTVIKASNGGYACFAGMWFDEKNKYAYLEPLATVPEYRRMGLATVALTEGMKKTKALGATYCFGGVPEFYTAIGFETICHREMWKKEW
;
A
#
# COMPACT_ATOMS: atom_id res chain seq x y z
N MET A 1 17.98 24.92 -17.47
CA MET A 1 16.89 25.77 -16.97
C MET A 1 17.19 26.01 -15.50
N GLU A 2 17.04 27.25 -15.01
CA GLU A 2 17.17 27.51 -13.57
C GLU A 2 16.03 26.81 -12.84
N GLN A 3 16.36 25.99 -11.84
CA GLN A 3 15.37 25.27 -11.04
C GLN A 3 14.74 26.27 -10.07
N ASN A 4 13.41 26.35 -10.08
CA ASN A 4 12.63 27.22 -9.18
C ASN A 4 11.96 26.36 -8.10
N ILE A 5 12.81 25.80 -7.20
CA ILE A 5 12.34 24.92 -6.15
C ILE A 5 11.68 25.70 -5.03
N SER A 6 10.51 25.27 -4.66
CA SER A 6 9.76 25.74 -3.49
C SER A 6 9.23 24.56 -2.68
N GLU A 7 9.02 24.77 -1.38
CA GLU A 7 8.41 23.78 -0.51
C GLU A 7 7.15 24.31 0.16
N ARG A 8 6.16 23.45 0.36
CA ARG A 8 4.93 23.80 1.06
C ARG A 8 4.32 22.65 1.84
N ARG A 9 3.46 22.97 2.78
CA ARG A 9 2.68 21.98 3.54
C ARG A 9 1.65 21.30 2.66
N TYR A 10 1.45 20.01 2.92
CA TYR A 10 0.33 19.24 2.38
C TYR A 10 -1.00 19.72 2.98
N LYS A 11 -2.02 19.84 2.13
CA LYS A 11 -3.39 20.20 2.47
C LYS A 11 -4.30 19.03 2.08
N LEU A 12 -4.74 18.25 3.05
CA LEU A 12 -5.44 16.97 2.87
C LEU A 12 -6.54 17.01 1.78
N LEU A 13 -7.42 18.03 1.79
CA LEU A 13 -8.55 18.10 0.86
C LEU A 13 -8.18 18.65 -0.53
N VAL A 14 -6.98 19.17 -0.71
CA VAL A 14 -6.54 19.80 -1.97
C VAL A 14 -5.47 18.96 -2.65
N ASP A 15 -4.51 18.45 -1.89
CA ASP A 15 -3.28 17.87 -2.44
C ASP A 15 -3.35 16.37 -2.64
N PHE A 16 -4.36 15.66 -2.09
CA PHE A 16 -4.48 14.22 -2.23
C PHE A 16 -4.40 13.79 -3.71
N THR A 17 -5.23 14.38 -4.56
CA THR A 17 -5.26 14.04 -5.99
C THR A 17 -3.95 14.40 -6.70
N ALA A 18 -3.35 15.54 -6.35
CA ALA A 18 -2.08 15.96 -6.93
C ALA A 18 -0.94 14.99 -6.58
N VAL A 19 -0.87 14.53 -5.32
CA VAL A 19 0.13 13.54 -4.90
C VAL A 19 -0.15 12.18 -5.54
N HIS A 20 -1.41 11.74 -5.58
CA HIS A 20 -1.78 10.48 -6.23
C HIS A 20 -1.37 10.50 -7.71
N SER A 21 -1.66 11.60 -8.44
CA SER A 21 -1.23 11.77 -9.83
C SER A 21 0.29 11.78 -9.98
N PHE A 22 0.99 12.51 -9.11
CA PHE A 22 2.46 12.53 -9.09
C PHE A 22 3.04 11.13 -8.93
N LEU A 23 2.59 10.35 -7.94
CA LEU A 23 3.03 8.97 -7.73
C LEU A 23 2.71 8.06 -8.94
N THR A 24 1.56 8.28 -9.60
CA THR A 24 1.20 7.57 -10.84
C THR A 24 2.13 7.94 -12.00
N ASP A 25 2.52 9.22 -12.10
CA ASP A 25 3.34 9.75 -13.19
C ASP A 25 4.79 9.29 -13.11
N ILE A 26 5.36 9.26 -11.90
CA ILE A 26 6.76 8.85 -11.68
C ILE A 26 6.92 7.33 -11.57
N TYR A 27 5.82 6.57 -11.52
CA TYR A 27 5.88 5.13 -11.34
C TYR A 27 6.79 4.46 -12.38
N SER A 28 7.70 3.63 -11.89
CA SER A 28 8.54 2.75 -12.70
C SER A 28 8.77 1.44 -11.96
N LEU A 29 8.58 0.31 -12.65
CA LEU A 29 8.88 -1.01 -12.08
C LEU A 29 10.39 -1.20 -11.83
N ASP A 30 11.23 -0.44 -12.54
CA ASP A 30 12.67 -0.54 -12.41
C ASP A 30 13.21 0.15 -11.15
N THR A 31 12.58 1.24 -10.71
CA THR A 31 13.00 2.01 -9.52
C THR A 31 12.16 1.71 -8.29
N LEU A 32 10.83 1.64 -8.43
CA LEU A 32 9.88 1.42 -7.32
C LEU A 32 10.15 2.33 -6.12
N ASP A 33 10.24 3.64 -6.36
CA ASP A 33 10.64 4.64 -5.36
C ASP A 33 9.93 4.48 -4.01
N SER A 34 10.67 4.04 -3.00
CA SER A 34 10.23 3.68 -1.65
C SER A 34 9.05 2.68 -1.61
N TYR A 35 8.66 2.12 -2.75
CA TYR A 35 7.43 1.31 -2.92
C TYR A 35 6.17 2.05 -2.44
N LEU A 36 6.16 3.39 -2.55
CA LEU A 36 4.98 4.20 -2.27
C LEU A 36 4.09 4.26 -3.52
N LEU A 37 3.32 3.21 -3.76
CA LEU A 37 2.37 3.17 -4.88
C LEU A 37 1.20 4.13 -4.66
N PRO A 38 0.61 4.74 -5.71
CA PRO A 38 -0.55 5.62 -5.58
C PRO A 38 -1.75 4.92 -4.91
N GLN A 39 -1.99 3.64 -5.21
CA GLN A 39 -3.06 2.85 -4.59
C GLN A 39 -2.79 2.60 -3.09
N PHE A 40 -1.52 2.38 -2.72
CA PHE A 40 -1.13 2.25 -1.31
C PHE A 40 -1.31 3.58 -0.57
N PHE A 41 -0.92 4.70 -1.17
CA PHE A 41 -1.14 6.03 -0.62
C PHE A 41 -2.63 6.30 -0.37
N GLU A 42 -3.51 5.92 -1.31
CA GLU A 42 -4.95 6.05 -1.13
C GLU A 42 -5.51 5.11 -0.05
N TYR A 43 -5.12 3.83 -0.09
CA TYR A 43 -5.53 2.84 0.92
C TYR A 43 -5.19 3.31 2.33
N VAL A 44 -3.97 3.82 2.53
CA VAL A 44 -3.52 4.37 3.81
C VAL A 44 -4.38 5.54 4.25
N HIS A 45 -4.67 6.50 3.37
CA HIS A 45 -5.52 7.66 3.68
C HIS A 45 -6.96 7.29 4.06
N THR A 46 -7.45 6.16 3.58
CA THR A 46 -8.78 5.64 3.92
C THR A 46 -8.75 4.58 5.04
N HIS A 47 -7.56 4.25 5.58
CA HIS A 47 -7.44 3.29 6.67
C HIS A 47 -7.83 3.92 8.01
N PRO A 48 -8.60 3.22 8.88
CA PRO A 48 -9.07 3.76 10.16
C PRO A 48 -7.97 4.10 11.16
N SER A 49 -6.78 3.53 11.01
CA SER A 49 -5.62 3.82 11.87
C SER A 49 -4.78 5.00 11.38
N PHE A 50 -5.09 5.57 10.21
CA PHE A 50 -4.33 6.68 9.68
C PHE A 50 -4.54 7.96 10.49
N ASN A 51 -3.46 8.62 10.85
CA ASN A 51 -3.51 9.84 11.65
C ASN A 51 -3.74 11.09 10.78
N HIS A 52 -4.98 11.33 10.39
CA HIS A 52 -5.36 12.50 9.60
C HIS A 52 -4.99 13.84 10.26
N LYS A 53 -4.88 13.89 11.59
CA LYS A 53 -4.60 15.12 12.35
C LYS A 53 -3.20 15.67 12.11
N LEU A 54 -2.26 14.80 11.71
CA LEU A 54 -0.85 15.16 11.51
C LEU A 54 -0.45 15.27 10.03
N THR A 55 -1.37 15.13 9.09
CA THR A 55 -1.05 15.25 7.64
C THR A 55 -0.48 16.62 7.26
N HIS A 56 -0.74 17.66 8.05
CA HIS A 56 -0.10 18.97 7.88
C HIS A 56 1.44 18.93 8.08
N ARG A 57 1.98 17.83 8.61
CA ARG A 57 3.42 17.57 8.69
C ARG A 57 3.99 16.96 7.43
N PHE A 58 3.19 16.55 6.46
CA PHE A 58 3.69 16.20 5.13
C PHE A 58 4.25 17.44 4.45
N ARG A 59 5.25 17.25 3.60
CA ARG A 59 5.87 18.32 2.84
C ARG A 59 5.88 17.95 1.35
N LEU A 60 5.55 18.93 0.54
CA LEU A 60 5.60 18.85 -0.91
C LEU A 60 6.69 19.77 -1.42
N TRP A 61 7.45 19.31 -2.42
CA TRP A 61 8.43 20.10 -3.16
C TRP A 61 7.93 20.30 -4.58
N GLU A 62 8.05 21.51 -5.07
CA GLU A 62 7.59 21.93 -6.38
C GLU A 62 8.72 22.62 -7.15
N ASP A 63 8.82 22.35 -8.46
CA ASP A 63 9.68 23.08 -9.39
C ASP A 63 8.80 23.83 -10.39
N GLY A 64 8.81 25.17 -10.32
CA GLY A 64 7.94 26.02 -11.15
C GLY A 64 6.44 25.74 -10.97
N GLY A 65 6.02 25.26 -9.81
CA GLY A 65 4.62 24.89 -9.51
C GLY A 65 4.24 23.45 -9.87
N ARG A 66 5.16 22.66 -10.46
CA ARG A 66 4.99 21.23 -10.69
C ARG A 66 5.47 20.44 -9.47
N LEU A 67 4.66 19.54 -8.94
CA LEU A 67 5.06 18.65 -7.85
C LEU A 67 6.19 17.73 -8.28
N VAL A 68 7.29 17.72 -7.52
CA VAL A 68 8.51 16.94 -7.81
C VAL A 68 8.97 16.09 -6.62
N GLY A 69 8.38 16.26 -5.46
CA GLY A 69 8.71 15.44 -4.30
C GLY A 69 7.71 15.52 -3.16
N ILE A 70 7.68 14.47 -2.34
CA ILE A 70 6.86 14.37 -1.13
C ILE A 70 7.63 13.69 -0.01
N ALA A 71 7.50 14.23 1.21
CA ALA A 71 7.83 13.54 2.46
C ALA A 71 6.54 13.32 3.25
N CYS A 72 6.22 12.06 3.55
CA CYS A 72 5.01 11.67 4.27
C CYS A 72 5.28 10.46 5.18
N TYR A 73 4.32 10.12 6.06
CA TYR A 73 4.32 8.88 6.84
C TYR A 73 3.29 7.89 6.28
N GLU A 74 3.39 6.62 6.69
CA GLU A 74 2.38 5.62 6.41
C GLU A 74 1.13 5.84 7.28
N MET A 75 1.16 5.43 8.54
CA MET A 75 -0.01 5.55 9.44
C MET A 75 0.13 6.70 10.43
N ASN A 76 1.36 7.01 10.85
CA ASN A 76 1.67 8.03 11.85
C ASN A 76 3.11 8.51 11.71
N ILE A 77 3.48 9.56 12.47
CA ILE A 77 4.89 9.97 12.61
C ILE A 77 5.74 8.84 13.22
N GLY A 78 7.04 8.87 12.90
CA GLY A 78 8.00 7.83 13.31
C GLY A 78 8.47 6.96 12.14
N GLU A 79 7.68 6.88 11.09
CA GLU A 79 8.02 6.26 9.81
C GLU A 79 7.84 7.27 8.68
N SER A 80 8.64 7.17 7.62
CA SER A 80 8.55 8.11 6.52
C SER A 80 8.87 7.49 5.16
N PHE A 81 8.27 8.08 4.15
CA PHE A 81 8.61 7.95 2.74
C PHE A 81 9.16 9.28 2.24
N LEU A 82 10.26 9.22 1.51
CA LEU A 82 10.88 10.35 0.82
C LEU A 82 10.89 10.01 -0.67
N VAL A 83 9.99 10.59 -1.43
CA VAL A 83 9.81 10.26 -2.86
C VAL A 83 10.01 11.50 -3.70
N THR A 84 10.84 11.40 -4.74
CA THR A 84 11.07 12.44 -5.74
C THR A 84 10.93 11.86 -7.14
N ASP A 85 10.72 12.69 -8.15
CA ASP A 85 11.02 12.26 -9.51
C ASP A 85 12.55 12.14 -9.72
N GLN A 86 12.94 11.46 -10.80
CA GLN A 86 14.35 11.11 -11.04
C GLN A 86 15.27 12.34 -11.25
N ASP A 87 14.73 13.44 -11.77
CA ASP A 87 15.48 14.66 -12.04
C ASP A 87 15.73 15.50 -10.78
N HIS A 88 15.05 15.17 -9.66
CA HIS A 88 15.07 15.95 -8.43
C HIS A 88 15.63 15.19 -7.21
N THR A 89 16.37 14.10 -7.43
CA THR A 89 16.99 13.31 -6.35
C THR A 89 17.95 14.11 -5.47
N PHE A 90 18.47 15.25 -5.97
CA PHE A 90 19.28 16.18 -5.17
C PHE A 90 18.54 16.76 -3.95
N LEU A 91 17.19 16.73 -3.95
CA LEU A 91 16.37 17.17 -2.81
C LEU A 91 16.39 16.17 -1.64
N LEU A 92 16.79 14.93 -1.83
CA LEU A 92 16.69 13.87 -0.81
C LEU A 92 17.38 14.23 0.50
N SER A 93 18.52 14.95 0.47
CA SER A 93 19.22 15.36 1.70
C SER A 93 18.43 16.41 2.49
N GLU A 94 17.78 17.34 1.81
CA GLU A 94 16.90 18.33 2.41
C GLU A 94 15.63 17.68 2.96
N MET A 95 15.02 16.80 2.18
CA MET A 95 13.82 16.04 2.55
C MET A 95 14.06 15.18 3.79
N LEU A 96 15.22 14.53 3.89
CA LEU A 96 15.58 13.76 5.08
C LEU A 96 15.75 14.67 6.30
N THR A 97 16.40 15.82 6.15
CA THR A 97 16.54 16.82 7.23
C THR A 97 15.16 17.32 7.69
N PHE A 98 14.25 17.55 6.76
CA PHE A 98 12.88 17.90 7.07
C PHE A 98 12.15 16.77 7.83
N ALA A 99 12.25 15.52 7.35
CA ALA A 99 11.63 14.36 7.99
C ALA A 99 12.14 14.14 9.42
N GLU A 100 13.43 14.28 9.66
CA GLU A 100 14.02 14.23 11.00
C GLU A 100 13.39 15.25 11.96
N ARG A 101 13.05 16.45 11.47
CA ARG A 101 12.45 17.52 12.29
C ARG A 101 10.94 17.37 12.47
N GLN A 102 10.21 16.88 11.47
CA GLN A 102 8.75 16.96 11.42
C GLN A 102 8.04 15.62 11.50
N LEU A 103 8.68 14.53 11.02
CA LEU A 103 8.08 13.21 10.94
C LEU A 103 8.64 12.22 11.97
N SER A 104 9.68 12.59 12.71
CA SER A 104 10.20 11.77 13.80
C SER A 104 9.28 11.75 15.02
N VAL A 105 9.47 10.77 15.86
CA VAL A 105 8.76 10.62 17.14
C VAL A 105 9.75 10.62 18.30
N ILE A 106 9.35 11.21 19.41
CA ILE A 106 10.14 11.16 20.66
C ILE A 106 9.58 10.02 21.52
N ASN A 107 10.44 9.07 21.89
CA ASN A 107 10.11 7.97 22.76
C ASN A 107 11.22 7.83 23.83
N LYS A 108 10.85 7.97 25.11
CA LYS A 108 11.79 7.88 26.25
C LYS A 108 13.04 8.76 26.07
N ASP A 109 12.83 10.04 25.74
CA ASP A 109 13.87 11.06 25.51
C ASP A 109 14.79 10.83 24.31
N LYS A 110 14.51 9.84 23.48
CA LYS A 110 15.17 9.61 22.20
C LYS A 110 14.26 9.97 21.04
N GLN A 111 14.79 10.72 20.11
CA GLN A 111 14.13 10.98 18.85
C GLN A 111 14.40 9.82 17.89
N THR A 112 13.38 9.38 17.16
CA THR A 112 13.46 8.20 16.29
C THR A 112 12.78 8.49 14.98
N LEU A 113 13.41 8.11 13.87
CA LEU A 113 12.81 8.10 12.55
C LEU A 113 13.21 6.84 11.80
N SER A 114 12.24 6.21 11.16
CA SER A 114 12.43 5.15 10.18
C SER A 114 12.11 5.67 8.78
N VAL A 115 12.91 5.27 7.79
CA VAL A 115 12.72 5.63 6.38
C VAL A 115 12.60 4.36 5.56
N TRP A 116 11.54 4.26 4.76
CA TRP A 116 11.35 3.18 3.81
C TRP A 116 12.08 3.47 2.50
N VAL A 117 12.79 2.47 1.98
CA VAL A 117 13.46 2.47 0.67
C VAL A 117 13.31 1.11 0.01
N THR A 118 13.55 1.01 -1.28
CA THR A 118 13.80 -0.28 -1.94
C THR A 118 15.31 -0.52 -2.08
N ASP A 119 15.72 -1.79 -2.20
CA ASP A 119 17.13 -2.14 -2.44
C ASP A 119 17.67 -1.70 -3.82
N LYS A 120 16.79 -1.10 -4.64
CA LYS A 120 17.14 -0.47 -5.92
C LYS A 120 17.59 0.99 -5.77
N GLU A 121 17.29 1.65 -4.64
CA GLU A 121 17.52 3.09 -4.41
C GLU A 121 18.89 3.35 -3.77
N MET A 122 19.97 2.99 -4.47
CA MET A 122 21.34 3.00 -3.92
C MET A 122 21.75 4.37 -3.38
N ASP A 123 21.45 5.46 -4.09
CA ASP A 123 21.82 6.83 -3.65
C ASP A 123 21.12 7.21 -2.33
N LYS A 124 19.85 6.79 -2.17
CA LYS A 124 19.08 7.02 -0.95
C LYS A 124 19.64 6.19 0.21
N ILE A 125 19.98 4.91 -0.05
CA ILE A 125 20.61 4.02 0.92
C ILE A 125 21.94 4.58 1.40
N GLU A 126 22.80 5.05 0.48
CA GLU A 126 24.07 5.69 0.83
C GLU A 126 23.89 6.97 1.64
N LEU A 127 22.90 7.80 1.29
CA LEU A 127 22.56 9.00 2.06
C LEU A 127 22.15 8.63 3.49
N LEU A 128 21.26 7.66 3.67
CA LEU A 128 20.80 7.19 4.98
C LEU A 128 21.98 6.66 5.81
N ALA A 129 22.84 5.80 5.23
CA ALA A 129 24.01 5.27 5.91
C ALA A 129 24.96 6.39 6.39
N ARG A 130 25.26 7.36 5.53
CA ARG A 130 26.10 8.53 5.88
C ARG A 130 25.48 9.40 6.98
N LYS A 131 24.16 9.43 7.09
CA LYS A 131 23.40 10.17 8.12
C LYS A 131 23.21 9.37 9.42
N GLY A 132 23.77 8.15 9.50
CA GLY A 132 23.77 7.33 10.70
C GLY A 132 22.53 6.45 10.87
N TYR A 133 21.76 6.23 9.80
CA TYR A 133 20.70 5.24 9.77
C TYR A 133 21.27 3.83 9.61
N THR A 134 20.61 2.86 10.20
CA THR A 134 20.92 1.43 10.05
C THR A 134 19.70 0.67 9.57
N LYS A 135 19.90 -0.33 8.73
CA LYS A 135 18.84 -1.21 8.26
C LYS A 135 18.34 -2.10 9.40
N VAL A 136 17.05 -2.05 9.70
CA VAL A 136 16.43 -2.79 10.81
C VAL A 136 15.40 -3.83 10.35
N TYR A 137 14.89 -3.71 9.12
CA TYR A 137 13.90 -4.65 8.59
C TYR A 137 14.01 -4.75 7.08
N THR A 138 13.65 -5.91 6.53
CA THR A 138 13.62 -6.18 5.08
C THR A 138 12.45 -7.08 4.75
N GLU A 139 11.72 -6.77 3.69
CA GLU A 139 10.63 -7.59 3.18
C GLU A 139 10.66 -7.65 1.65
N PRO A 140 10.24 -8.78 1.04
CA PRO A 140 10.21 -8.91 -0.41
C PRO A 140 9.05 -8.11 -1.03
N VAL A 141 9.31 -7.46 -2.15
CA VAL A 141 8.30 -6.94 -3.08
C VAL A 141 8.08 -8.00 -4.15
N ARG A 142 6.86 -8.47 -4.29
CA ARG A 142 6.51 -9.58 -5.19
C ARG A 142 5.49 -9.18 -6.22
N ILE A 143 5.65 -9.72 -7.43
CA ILE A 143 4.65 -9.60 -8.51
C ILE A 143 4.28 -10.96 -9.08
N PHE A 144 3.05 -11.07 -9.58
CA PHE A 144 2.60 -12.15 -10.45
C PHE A 144 2.43 -11.60 -11.87
N SER A 145 3.22 -12.09 -12.82
CA SER A 145 3.08 -11.71 -14.23
C SER A 145 1.88 -12.39 -14.87
N TYR A 146 1.03 -11.61 -15.53
CA TYR A 146 -0.17 -12.12 -16.22
C TYR A 146 0.14 -12.83 -17.55
N ASN A 147 1.41 -12.89 -17.94
CA ASN A 147 1.89 -13.78 -19.00
C ASN A 147 1.94 -15.26 -18.56
N LYS A 148 1.94 -15.50 -17.23
CA LYS A 148 1.83 -16.84 -16.67
C LYS A 148 0.37 -17.30 -16.63
N PRO A 149 0.10 -18.63 -16.71
CA PRO A 149 -1.24 -19.13 -16.46
C PRO A 149 -1.63 -18.88 -14.99
N PHE A 150 -2.88 -18.49 -14.77
CA PHE A 150 -3.42 -18.43 -13.42
C PHE A 150 -3.61 -19.84 -12.87
N ILE A 151 -3.44 -19.97 -11.53
CA ILE A 151 -3.71 -21.25 -10.86
C ILE A 151 -5.22 -21.54 -10.95
N ASP A 152 -5.54 -22.72 -11.43
CA ASP A 152 -6.90 -23.21 -11.46
C ASP A 152 -7.24 -23.89 -10.11
N VAL A 153 -7.93 -23.16 -9.24
CA VAL A 153 -8.44 -23.66 -7.97
C VAL A 153 -9.95 -23.66 -8.01
N LYS A 154 -10.52 -24.86 -7.85
CA LYS A 154 -11.99 -24.99 -7.76
C LYS A 154 -12.49 -24.38 -6.45
N VAL A 155 -13.59 -23.67 -6.55
CA VAL A 155 -14.33 -23.21 -5.37
C VAL A 155 -14.88 -24.46 -4.67
N PRO A 156 -14.63 -24.66 -3.37
CA PRO A 156 -15.18 -25.80 -2.65
C PRO A 156 -16.73 -25.75 -2.62
N ASP A 157 -17.38 -26.91 -2.50
CA ASP A 157 -18.81 -27.00 -2.37
C ASP A 157 -19.31 -26.18 -1.17
N GLY A 158 -20.41 -25.48 -1.37
CA GLY A 158 -21.02 -24.63 -0.34
C GLY A 158 -20.41 -23.21 -0.27
N TYR A 159 -19.43 -22.88 -1.12
CA TYR A 159 -18.90 -21.52 -1.24
C TYR A 159 -19.26 -20.90 -2.58
N SER A 160 -19.36 -19.58 -2.61
CA SER A 160 -19.59 -18.81 -3.83
C SER A 160 -18.66 -17.61 -3.93
N ILE A 161 -18.31 -17.24 -5.16
CA ILE A 161 -17.54 -16.03 -5.45
C ILE A 161 -18.53 -14.90 -5.71
N ILE A 162 -18.37 -13.78 -5.02
CA ILE A 162 -19.10 -12.54 -5.25
C ILE A 162 -18.15 -11.35 -5.28
N SER A 163 -18.61 -10.23 -5.81
CA SER A 163 -17.96 -8.93 -5.64
C SER A 163 -18.69 -8.08 -4.59
N LEU A 164 -18.08 -6.98 -4.15
CA LEU A 164 -18.79 -6.00 -3.32
C LEU A 164 -19.84 -5.21 -4.11
N GLU A 165 -19.83 -5.29 -5.44
CA GLU A 165 -20.92 -4.76 -6.27
C GLU A 165 -22.17 -5.63 -6.17
N ASP A 166 -22.00 -6.95 -6.06
CA ASP A 166 -23.11 -7.91 -5.91
C ASP A 166 -23.72 -7.87 -4.49
N GLU A 167 -22.86 -7.86 -3.46
CA GLU A 167 -23.28 -7.80 -2.06
C GLU A 167 -22.22 -7.04 -1.22
N ASN A 168 -22.60 -5.91 -0.61
CA ASN A 168 -21.72 -5.08 0.20
C ASN A 168 -22.23 -4.96 1.64
N ASP A 169 -21.92 -5.96 2.47
CA ASP A 169 -22.30 -5.99 3.88
C ASP A 169 -21.09 -5.59 4.76
N TYR A 170 -21.10 -4.37 5.29
CA TYR A 170 -20.01 -3.84 6.11
C TYR A 170 -19.76 -4.64 7.39
N LYS A 171 -20.76 -5.27 8.00
CA LYS A 171 -20.58 -6.10 9.19
C LYS A 171 -19.84 -7.39 8.85
N LYS A 172 -20.21 -8.04 7.76
CA LYS A 172 -19.52 -9.24 7.25
C LYS A 172 -18.11 -8.92 6.81
N ILE A 173 -17.87 -7.78 6.13
CA ILE A 173 -16.53 -7.30 5.78
C ILE A 173 -15.71 -7.08 7.05
N HIS A 174 -16.28 -6.37 8.04
CA HIS A 174 -15.59 -6.11 9.29
C HIS A 174 -15.21 -7.40 10.01
N TYR A 175 -16.14 -8.35 10.12
CA TYR A 175 -15.86 -9.65 10.72
C TYR A 175 -14.72 -10.39 9.99
N CYS A 176 -14.80 -10.49 8.66
CA CYS A 176 -13.81 -11.18 7.84
C CYS A 176 -12.41 -10.58 8.00
N LEU A 177 -12.28 -9.26 7.90
CA LEU A 177 -10.99 -8.58 8.04
C LEU A 177 -10.46 -8.63 9.48
N TRP A 178 -11.34 -8.44 10.48
CA TRP A 178 -10.95 -8.52 11.88
C TRP A 178 -10.39 -9.90 12.25
N LYS A 179 -11.14 -10.95 11.94
CA LYS A 179 -10.73 -12.33 12.21
C LYS A 179 -9.54 -12.74 11.34
N GLY A 180 -9.56 -12.36 10.06
CA GLY A 180 -8.51 -12.70 9.09
C GLY A 180 -7.14 -12.11 9.43
N PHE A 181 -7.11 -10.90 10.02
CA PHE A 181 -5.89 -10.26 10.52
C PHE A 181 -5.59 -10.54 11.99
N ASN A 182 -6.30 -11.47 12.62
CA ASN A 182 -6.08 -11.92 14.01
C ASN A 182 -6.20 -10.78 15.05
N HIS A 183 -7.14 -9.84 14.87
CA HIS A 183 -7.39 -8.77 15.84
C HIS A 183 -8.18 -9.24 17.10
N GLY A 184 -8.35 -10.53 17.27
CA GLY A 184 -9.02 -11.15 18.40
C GLY A 184 -10.38 -11.77 18.05
N ASP A 185 -11.02 -12.38 19.07
CA ASP A 185 -12.22 -13.19 18.85
C ASP A 185 -13.51 -12.39 18.76
N ASN A 186 -13.54 -11.22 19.35
CA ASN A 186 -14.75 -10.38 19.45
C ASN A 186 -14.58 -9.10 18.62
N PRO A 187 -14.99 -9.07 17.33
CA PRO A 187 -15.03 -7.85 16.56
C PRO A 187 -15.89 -6.79 17.23
N THR A 188 -15.47 -5.55 17.17
CA THR A 188 -16.30 -4.43 17.63
C THR A 188 -17.49 -4.21 16.70
N ASP A 189 -18.53 -3.53 17.16
CA ASP A 189 -19.64 -3.13 16.30
C ASP A 189 -19.34 -1.91 15.40
N ASN A 190 -18.14 -1.34 15.53
CA ASN A 190 -17.74 -0.15 14.79
C ASN A 190 -17.32 -0.50 13.36
N ILE A 191 -18.23 -0.34 12.42
CA ILE A 191 -18.00 -0.52 10.99
C ILE A 191 -17.50 0.74 10.26
N ASN A 192 -17.38 1.88 10.96
CA ASN A 192 -17.01 3.16 10.32
C ASN A 192 -15.67 3.08 9.57
N GLY A 193 -14.70 2.33 10.09
CA GLY A 193 -13.44 2.09 9.41
C GLY A 193 -13.62 1.37 8.07
N ARG A 194 -14.58 0.46 7.95
CA ARG A 194 -14.86 -0.25 6.68
C ARG A 194 -15.59 0.63 5.67
N MET A 195 -16.44 1.52 6.15
CA MET A 195 -17.06 2.55 5.31
C MET A 195 -16.03 3.54 4.79
N LEU A 196 -15.12 3.99 5.66
CA LEU A 196 -14.04 4.90 5.28
C LEU A 196 -13.12 4.28 4.21
N MET A 197 -12.73 3.01 4.35
CA MET A 197 -11.89 2.31 3.36
C MET A 197 -12.51 2.26 1.96
N GLN A 198 -13.85 2.28 1.86
CA GLN A 198 -14.55 2.33 0.57
C GLN A 198 -14.82 3.77 0.08
N GLY A 199 -14.40 4.79 0.84
CA GLY A 199 -14.59 6.19 0.51
C GLY A 199 -13.51 6.78 -0.40
N GLY A 200 -12.48 6.01 -0.74
CA GLY A 200 -11.42 6.44 -1.65
C GLY A 200 -11.92 6.60 -3.09
N PRO A 201 -11.41 7.60 -3.84
CA PRO A 201 -11.89 7.90 -5.19
C PRO A 201 -11.62 6.79 -6.21
N ASN A 202 -10.62 5.94 -5.98
CA ASN A 202 -10.27 4.83 -6.89
C ASN A 202 -10.64 3.45 -6.33
N PHE A 203 -11.37 3.40 -5.20
CA PHE A 203 -11.85 2.13 -4.66
C PHE A 203 -12.88 1.50 -5.60
N ARG A 204 -12.68 0.22 -5.96
CA ARG A 204 -13.49 -0.51 -6.94
C ARG A 204 -14.19 -1.70 -6.27
N LYS A 205 -15.52 -1.60 -6.09
CA LYS A 205 -16.35 -2.69 -5.53
C LYS A 205 -16.39 -3.91 -6.44
N ASP A 206 -16.45 -3.71 -7.73
CA ASP A 206 -16.44 -4.76 -8.76
C ASP A 206 -15.14 -5.57 -8.78
N LEU A 207 -14.00 -4.93 -8.45
CA LEU A 207 -12.70 -5.60 -8.37
C LEU A 207 -12.46 -6.29 -7.02
N THR A 208 -13.18 -5.88 -5.97
CA THR A 208 -13.06 -6.52 -4.65
C THR A 208 -13.81 -7.83 -4.62
N THR A 209 -13.10 -8.93 -4.46
CA THR A 209 -13.65 -10.29 -4.47
C THR A 209 -13.84 -10.80 -3.06
N VAL A 210 -14.98 -11.41 -2.82
CA VAL A 210 -15.35 -12.06 -1.56
C VAL A 210 -15.72 -13.53 -1.82
N ILE A 211 -15.22 -14.43 -0.97
CA ILE A 211 -15.70 -15.81 -0.92
C ILE A 211 -16.74 -15.90 0.19
N LYS A 212 -18.00 -16.16 -0.20
CA LYS A 212 -19.12 -16.30 0.70
C LYS A 212 -19.35 -17.77 1.03
N ALA A 213 -19.43 -18.09 2.32
CA ALA A 213 -19.72 -19.43 2.81
C ALA A 213 -21.23 -19.75 2.78
N SER A 214 -21.60 -21.02 2.88
CA SER A 214 -22.98 -21.49 2.88
C SER A 214 -23.87 -20.92 4.00
N ASN A 215 -23.25 -20.53 5.14
CA ASN A 215 -23.92 -19.84 6.23
C ASN A 215 -24.16 -18.34 5.96
N GLY A 216 -23.77 -17.84 4.77
CA GLY A 216 -23.91 -16.45 4.37
C GLY A 216 -22.81 -15.52 4.87
N GLY A 217 -21.85 -16.00 5.66
CA GLY A 217 -20.68 -15.23 6.13
C GLY A 217 -19.63 -15.03 5.04
N TYR A 218 -18.77 -14.02 5.19
CA TYR A 218 -17.64 -13.80 4.30
C TYR A 218 -16.41 -14.56 4.83
N ALA A 219 -16.01 -15.61 4.13
CA ALA A 219 -14.92 -16.49 4.50
C ALA A 219 -13.54 -15.93 4.10
N CYS A 220 -13.48 -15.24 2.94
CA CYS A 220 -12.28 -14.61 2.43
C CYS A 220 -12.63 -13.30 1.74
N PHE A 221 -11.72 -12.33 1.83
CA PHE A 221 -11.82 -11.00 1.23
C PHE A 221 -10.52 -10.68 0.51
N ALA A 222 -10.61 -10.23 -0.74
CA ALA A 222 -9.47 -9.79 -1.55
C ALA A 222 -9.80 -8.44 -2.19
N GLY A 223 -9.24 -7.35 -1.66
CA GLY A 223 -9.33 -6.00 -2.23
C GLY A 223 -8.34 -5.86 -3.38
N MET A 224 -8.83 -5.50 -4.57
CA MET A 224 -7.99 -5.35 -5.75
C MET A 224 -8.09 -3.92 -6.29
N TRP A 225 -6.94 -3.32 -6.50
CA TRP A 225 -6.76 -2.01 -7.08
C TRP A 225 -6.20 -2.13 -8.50
N PHE A 226 -6.48 -1.17 -9.35
CA PHE A 226 -5.98 -1.16 -10.72
C PHE A 226 -5.44 0.21 -11.09
N ASP A 227 -4.18 0.25 -11.55
CA ASP A 227 -3.60 1.45 -12.14
C ASP A 227 -3.84 1.44 -13.66
N GLU A 228 -4.71 2.31 -14.11
CA GLU A 228 -5.09 2.36 -15.52
C GLU A 228 -3.95 2.87 -16.41
N LYS A 229 -3.11 3.80 -15.92
CA LYS A 229 -1.99 4.35 -16.67
C LYS A 229 -0.86 3.33 -16.80
N ASN A 230 -0.45 2.75 -15.68
CA ASN A 230 0.73 1.88 -15.60
C ASN A 230 0.41 0.40 -15.79
N LYS A 231 -0.87 0.05 -15.96
CA LYS A 231 -1.37 -1.29 -16.29
C LYS A 231 -0.91 -2.38 -15.31
N TYR A 232 -0.96 -2.09 -14.03
CA TYR A 232 -0.77 -3.09 -12.99
C TYR A 232 -1.96 -3.17 -12.03
N ALA A 233 -2.06 -4.31 -11.34
CA ALA A 233 -2.96 -4.48 -10.21
C ALA A 233 -2.17 -4.45 -8.89
N TYR A 234 -2.83 -3.98 -7.82
CA TYR A 234 -2.31 -4.00 -6.47
C TYR A 234 -3.31 -4.65 -5.53
N LEU A 235 -2.87 -5.67 -4.79
CA LEU A 235 -3.70 -6.42 -3.86
C LEU A 235 -3.59 -5.84 -2.45
N GLU A 236 -4.68 -5.26 -1.94
CA GLU A 236 -4.77 -4.77 -0.55
C GLU A 236 -6.24 -4.54 -0.17
N PRO A 237 -6.73 -5.14 0.92
CA PRO A 237 -6.15 -6.22 1.73
C PRO A 237 -6.53 -7.62 1.24
N LEU A 238 -5.79 -8.65 1.68
CA LEU A 238 -6.17 -10.06 1.55
C LEU A 238 -6.32 -10.70 2.93
N ALA A 239 -7.49 -11.22 3.24
CA ALA A 239 -7.77 -11.85 4.52
C ALA A 239 -8.62 -13.10 4.38
N THR A 240 -8.33 -14.14 5.18
CA THR A 240 -9.18 -15.35 5.30
C THR A 240 -9.43 -15.59 6.78
N VAL A 241 -10.71 -15.72 7.12
CA VAL A 241 -11.16 -16.03 8.48
C VAL A 241 -10.53 -17.37 8.93
N PRO A 242 -10.01 -17.50 10.15
CA PRO A 242 -9.22 -18.67 10.59
C PRO A 242 -9.88 -20.02 10.31
N GLU A 243 -11.18 -20.13 10.52
CA GLU A 243 -11.96 -21.35 10.36
C GLU A 243 -12.03 -21.82 8.90
N TYR A 244 -11.78 -20.94 7.94
CA TYR A 244 -11.83 -21.21 6.49
C TYR A 244 -10.43 -21.23 5.85
N ARG A 245 -9.36 -21.20 6.66
CA ARG A 245 -7.98 -21.27 6.14
C ARG A 245 -7.67 -22.68 5.62
N ARG A 246 -6.63 -22.77 4.75
CA ARG A 246 -6.14 -24.04 4.15
C ARG A 246 -7.12 -24.74 3.22
N MET A 247 -8.15 -24.04 2.78
CA MET A 247 -9.15 -24.53 1.82
C MET A 247 -8.96 -23.94 0.41
N GLY A 248 -7.88 -23.21 0.16
CA GLY A 248 -7.60 -22.59 -1.15
C GLY A 248 -8.36 -21.29 -1.40
N LEU A 249 -9.19 -20.79 -0.47
CA LEU A 249 -10.09 -19.65 -0.70
C LEU A 249 -9.36 -18.35 -1.02
N ALA A 250 -8.20 -18.11 -0.39
CA ALA A 250 -7.37 -16.94 -0.70
C ALA A 250 -6.86 -16.98 -2.15
N THR A 251 -6.44 -18.15 -2.62
CA THR A 251 -6.01 -18.34 -4.01
C THR A 251 -7.16 -18.10 -4.98
N VAL A 252 -8.35 -18.62 -4.69
CA VAL A 252 -9.56 -18.39 -5.50
C VAL A 252 -9.87 -16.90 -5.58
N ALA A 253 -10.00 -16.21 -4.43
CA ALA A 253 -10.35 -14.80 -4.37
C ALA A 253 -9.33 -13.91 -5.10
N LEU A 254 -8.05 -14.16 -4.88
CA LEU A 254 -6.96 -13.43 -5.54
C LEU A 254 -6.93 -13.68 -7.05
N THR A 255 -7.07 -14.95 -7.48
CA THR A 255 -7.08 -15.31 -8.90
C THR A 255 -8.26 -14.65 -9.63
N GLU A 256 -9.42 -14.58 -9.00
CA GLU A 256 -10.57 -13.90 -9.57
C GLU A 256 -10.34 -12.40 -9.75
N GLY A 257 -9.77 -11.73 -8.75
CA GLY A 257 -9.38 -10.33 -8.84
C GLY A 257 -8.32 -10.09 -9.94
N MET A 258 -7.33 -10.99 -10.06
CA MET A 258 -6.32 -10.94 -11.12
C MET A 258 -6.95 -11.13 -12.52
N LYS A 259 -7.92 -12.02 -12.69
CA LYS A 259 -8.63 -12.19 -13.96
C LYS A 259 -9.39 -10.92 -14.35
N LYS A 260 -10.09 -10.30 -13.39
CA LYS A 260 -10.84 -9.05 -13.62
C LYS A 260 -9.88 -7.91 -14.03
N THR A 261 -8.77 -7.73 -13.33
CA THR A 261 -7.80 -6.68 -13.65
C THR A 261 -7.06 -6.95 -14.96
N LYS A 262 -6.80 -8.23 -15.32
CA LYS A 262 -6.28 -8.60 -16.65
C LYS A 262 -7.24 -8.20 -17.76
N ALA A 263 -8.53 -8.39 -17.56
CA ALA A 263 -9.56 -7.97 -18.54
C ALA A 263 -9.59 -6.45 -18.73
N LEU A 264 -9.16 -5.66 -17.74
CA LEU A 264 -8.98 -4.21 -17.83
C LEU A 264 -7.61 -3.79 -18.44
N GLY A 265 -6.75 -4.77 -18.73
CA GLY A 265 -5.44 -4.54 -19.35
C GLY A 265 -4.26 -4.51 -18.40
N ALA A 266 -4.43 -4.92 -17.12
CA ALA A 266 -3.28 -5.14 -16.25
C ALA A 266 -2.36 -6.24 -16.81
N THR A 267 -1.07 -6.08 -16.60
CA THR A 267 -0.03 -7.00 -17.06
C THR A 267 0.62 -7.79 -15.93
N TYR A 268 0.46 -7.35 -14.70
CA TYR A 268 0.91 -8.01 -13.47
C TYR A 268 0.14 -7.49 -12.26
N CYS A 269 0.30 -8.21 -11.13
CA CYS A 269 -0.27 -7.85 -9.84
C CYS A 269 0.81 -7.84 -8.78
N PHE A 270 0.87 -6.78 -7.97
CA PHE A 270 1.64 -6.78 -6.73
C PHE A 270 0.95 -7.65 -5.68
N GLY A 271 1.75 -8.46 -4.98
CA GLY A 271 1.30 -9.30 -3.87
C GLY A 271 1.93 -8.89 -2.55
N GLY A 272 1.69 -9.69 -1.51
CA GLY A 272 2.19 -9.42 -0.16
C GLY A 272 3.44 -10.19 0.23
N VAL A 273 3.82 -10.03 1.50
CA VAL A 273 5.06 -10.56 2.08
C VAL A 273 5.03 -12.08 2.38
N PRO A 274 3.91 -12.71 2.84
CA PRO A 274 3.91 -14.12 3.21
C PRO A 274 4.33 -15.07 2.08
N GLU A 275 4.93 -16.20 2.44
CA GLU A 275 5.33 -17.27 1.47
C GLU A 275 4.18 -17.86 0.66
N PHE A 276 2.93 -17.68 1.12
CA PHE A 276 1.74 -17.98 0.36
C PHE A 276 1.81 -17.46 -1.09
N TYR A 277 2.30 -16.23 -1.27
CA TYR A 277 2.40 -15.63 -2.61
C TYR A 277 3.40 -16.37 -3.51
N THR A 278 4.54 -16.76 -2.96
CA THR A 278 5.53 -17.55 -3.72
C THR A 278 4.94 -18.90 -4.13
N ALA A 279 4.20 -19.55 -3.23
CA ALA A 279 3.57 -20.84 -3.50
C ALA A 279 2.52 -20.79 -4.61
N ILE A 280 1.94 -19.62 -4.88
CA ILE A 280 0.97 -19.39 -5.96
C ILE A 280 1.58 -18.66 -7.17
N GLY A 281 2.91 -18.59 -7.28
CA GLY A 281 3.62 -18.16 -8.48
C GLY A 281 4.05 -16.71 -8.53
N PHE A 282 3.92 -15.93 -7.43
CA PHE A 282 4.52 -14.61 -7.33
C PHE A 282 6.04 -14.72 -7.21
N GLU A 283 6.76 -13.80 -7.83
CA GLU A 283 8.21 -13.71 -7.81
C GLU A 283 8.66 -12.45 -7.12
N THR A 284 9.74 -12.55 -6.34
CA THR A 284 10.39 -11.39 -5.72
C THR A 284 11.17 -10.63 -6.78
N ILE A 285 10.91 -9.32 -6.91
CA ILE A 285 11.57 -8.43 -7.88
C ILE A 285 12.56 -7.47 -7.23
N CYS A 286 12.39 -7.17 -5.97
CA CYS A 286 13.28 -6.40 -5.12
C CYS A 286 12.88 -6.59 -3.65
N HIS A 287 13.59 -5.92 -2.75
CA HIS A 287 13.20 -5.86 -1.35
C HIS A 287 12.91 -4.42 -0.93
N ARG A 288 11.93 -4.25 -0.05
CA ARG A 288 11.68 -3.01 0.67
C ARG A 288 12.40 -3.10 2.02
N GLU A 289 13.14 -2.05 2.37
CA GLU A 289 13.97 -1.98 3.56
C GLU A 289 13.53 -0.82 4.45
N MET A 290 13.52 -1.06 5.77
CA MET A 290 13.34 0.00 6.75
C MET A 290 14.70 0.35 7.35
N TRP A 291 15.08 1.61 7.21
CA TRP A 291 16.29 2.19 7.78
C TRP A 291 15.93 3.11 8.94
N LYS A 292 16.54 2.89 10.10
CA LYS A 292 16.18 3.57 11.34
C LYS A 292 17.37 4.28 11.96
N LYS A 293 17.10 5.46 12.54
CA LYS A 293 18.04 6.23 13.36
C LYS A 293 17.39 6.64 14.66
N GLU A 294 18.17 6.61 15.74
CA GLU A 294 17.80 7.12 17.06
C GLU A 294 18.87 8.13 17.51
N TRP A 295 18.48 9.28 18.07
CA TRP A 295 19.39 10.32 18.56
C TRP A 295 18.83 11.10 19.74
#